data_3c1a9e790f250cd2baf31ed20f4be067
#
_entry.id   3c1a9e790f250cd2baf31ed20f4be067
#
_cell.length_a   1.000
_cell.length_b   1.000
_cell.length_c   1.000
_cell.angle_alpha   90.00
_cell.angle_beta   90.00
_cell.angle_gamma   90.00
#
_symmetry.space_group_name_H-M   'P 1'
#
loop_
_entity.id
_entity.type
_entity.pdbx_description
1 polymer ?
#
loop_
_entity_poly.entity_id
_entity_poly.type
_entity_poly.pdbx_seq_one_letter_code
_entity_poly.pdbx_strand_id
1 'polypeptide(L)'
;DDTPHVPDEKLGEEKVLHIIENLTSLIKETFPDTKVYAAMGNHIYNRTAELWRPWLDNASIPLFRAGAFYSEKLPSPGTRGRMVVLNTNLYYDQNDETAGEEDPGGQFQWLEETLTNASRADEMVYIVGHIPPGLFEKKRGKPWFRSGFNERYLKILQKHHRVIAAQFFGHHHTDSFRMFYSDTGSPINVMFLAPAVTPWKTTLPGVNNGANNPAIRVIDYDPDTLQVLDMVTYYLNLTRANMMASTWEEEFPAWEEEYRLTEAFQVRDGSARSMQTVLERISEDPHYLQQYHEFNSVRYDLTPCEEACRVDYVCAIREVDFTKYDECVKTSSSASAVISVWLLFFCLLLGLLSPQRVL
;
A
#
# COMPACT_ATOMS: atom_id res chain seq x y z
N ASP A 1 -3.53 10.20 4.30
CA ASP A 1 -2.90 11.47 4.69
C ASP A 1 -3.79 12.64 4.29
N ASP A 2 -4.49 13.16 5.26
CA ASP A 2 -5.46 14.24 5.15
C ASP A 2 -4.86 15.61 5.53
N THR A 3 -3.60 15.61 6.01
CA THR A 3 -2.91 16.82 6.46
C THR A 3 -1.66 17.11 5.63
N PRO A 4 -1.31 18.41 5.40
CA PRO A 4 -0.11 18.76 4.66
C PRO A 4 1.16 18.29 5.37
N HIS A 5 2.10 17.71 4.64
CA HIS A 5 3.45 17.42 5.13
C HIS A 5 4.29 18.71 5.25
N VAL A 6 4.09 19.44 6.33
CA VAL A 6 4.85 20.64 6.68
C VAL A 6 5.49 20.46 8.07
N PRO A 7 6.54 21.19 8.41
CA PRO A 7 7.13 21.14 9.75
C PRO A 7 6.08 21.35 10.85
N ASP A 8 6.17 20.62 11.96
CA ASP A 8 5.22 20.61 13.08
C ASP A 8 4.92 22.02 13.63
N GLU A 9 5.90 22.92 13.57
CA GLU A 9 5.74 24.32 13.97
C GLU A 9 4.70 25.07 13.13
N LYS A 10 4.38 24.57 11.92
CA LYS A 10 3.38 25.13 10.99
C LYS A 10 2.06 24.40 11.00
N LEU A 11 2.02 23.21 11.56
CA LEU A 11 0.85 22.35 11.62
C LEU A 11 0.51 22.03 13.08
N GLY A 12 0.00 23.01 13.82
CA GLY A 12 -0.43 22.79 15.19
C GLY A 12 -1.62 21.81 15.29
N GLU A 13 -1.76 21.19 16.46
CA GLU A 13 -2.79 20.18 16.77
C GLU A 13 -4.21 20.64 16.38
N GLU A 14 -4.56 21.90 16.68
CA GLU A 14 -5.89 22.46 16.36
C GLU A 14 -6.17 22.48 14.85
N LYS A 15 -5.15 22.78 14.05
CA LYS A 15 -5.31 22.82 12.59
C LYS A 15 -5.54 21.43 12.00
N VAL A 16 -4.81 20.44 12.50
CA VAL A 16 -4.99 19.03 12.10
C VAL A 16 -6.39 18.58 12.46
N LEU A 17 -6.84 18.84 13.67
CA LEU A 17 -8.19 18.48 14.11
C LEU A 17 -9.27 19.16 13.28
N HIS A 18 -9.09 20.43 12.93
CA HIS A 18 -10.03 21.14 12.06
C HIS A 18 -10.10 20.51 10.65
N ILE A 19 -8.98 20.06 10.09
CA ILE A 19 -8.95 19.33 8.81
C ILE A 19 -9.71 18.01 8.94
N ILE A 20 -9.46 17.22 9.99
CA ILE A 20 -10.15 15.95 10.24
C ILE A 20 -11.65 16.18 10.44
N GLU A 21 -12.05 17.24 11.16
CA GLU A 21 -13.45 17.61 11.36
C GLU A 21 -14.15 17.95 10.04
N ASN A 22 -13.53 18.78 9.21
CA ASN A 22 -14.06 19.14 7.90
C ASN A 22 -14.21 17.92 6.98
N LEU A 23 -13.18 17.06 6.93
CA LEU A 23 -13.21 15.83 6.14
C LEU A 23 -14.30 14.88 6.65
N THR A 24 -14.41 14.72 7.97
CA THR A 24 -15.45 13.88 8.58
C THR A 24 -16.85 14.39 8.24
N SER A 25 -17.07 15.71 8.30
CA SER A 25 -18.35 16.32 7.92
C SER A 25 -18.67 16.12 6.45
N LEU A 26 -17.68 16.33 5.57
CA LEU A 26 -17.84 16.14 4.13
C LEU A 26 -18.19 14.67 3.78
N ILE A 27 -17.53 13.70 4.41
CA ILE A 27 -17.82 12.28 4.20
C ILE A 27 -19.24 11.94 4.66
N LYS A 28 -19.69 12.47 5.82
CA LYS A 28 -21.06 12.25 6.31
C LYS A 28 -22.12 12.87 5.41
N GLU A 29 -21.87 14.07 4.88
CA GLU A 29 -22.77 14.74 3.95
C GLU A 29 -22.87 14.01 2.62
N THR A 30 -21.72 13.52 2.11
CA THR A 30 -21.65 12.85 0.81
C THR A 30 -22.17 11.40 0.87
N PHE A 31 -21.93 10.70 1.96
CA PHE A 31 -22.24 9.28 2.15
C PHE A 31 -23.01 9.04 3.46
N PRO A 32 -24.21 9.59 3.63
CA PRO A 32 -24.91 9.58 4.93
C PRO A 32 -25.25 8.18 5.45
N ASP A 33 -25.49 7.24 4.56
CA ASP A 33 -25.89 5.86 4.89
C ASP A 33 -24.75 4.84 4.77
N THR A 34 -23.52 5.32 4.55
CA THR A 34 -22.36 4.43 4.35
C THR A 34 -21.59 4.21 5.65
N LYS A 35 -21.34 2.95 6.01
CA LYS A 35 -20.46 2.61 7.13
C LYS A 35 -19.02 2.96 6.76
N VAL A 36 -18.36 3.74 7.59
CA VAL A 36 -16.96 4.17 7.41
C VAL A 36 -16.08 3.45 8.42
N TYR A 37 -14.99 2.87 7.95
CA TYR A 37 -13.93 2.26 8.76
C TYR A 37 -12.65 3.07 8.56
N ALA A 38 -12.38 3.97 9.48
CA ALA A 38 -11.26 4.90 9.38
C ALA A 38 -10.06 4.40 10.18
N ALA A 39 -8.89 4.35 9.55
CA ALA A 39 -7.60 4.14 10.19
C ALA A 39 -6.91 5.49 10.45
N MET A 40 -6.23 5.61 11.59
CA MET A 40 -5.46 6.81 11.92
C MET A 40 -4.20 6.92 11.05
N GLY A 41 -4.03 8.06 10.38
CA GLY A 41 -2.75 8.49 9.85
C GLY A 41 -1.78 8.90 10.97
N ASN A 42 -0.56 9.28 10.64
CA ASN A 42 0.52 9.51 11.59
C ASN A 42 0.45 10.87 12.36
N HIS A 43 -0.77 11.49 12.45
CA HIS A 43 -0.98 12.82 13.04
C HIS A 43 -2.10 12.92 14.06
N ILE A 44 -2.12 12.62 15.29
CA ILE A 44 -3.03 12.93 16.44
C ILE A 44 -4.17 11.94 16.79
N TYR A 45 -4.29 11.58 18.11
CA TYR A 45 -5.18 10.52 18.61
C TYR A 45 -6.42 10.96 19.42
N ASN A 46 -6.28 11.82 20.42
CA ASN A 46 -7.24 11.87 21.52
C ASN A 46 -8.59 12.49 21.18
N ARG A 47 -8.65 13.46 20.30
CA ARG A 47 -9.91 14.16 19.92
C ARG A 47 -10.63 13.51 18.75
N THR A 48 -9.94 12.71 17.96
CA THR A 48 -10.51 12.01 16.79
C THR A 48 -11.59 10.99 17.20
N ALA A 49 -11.47 10.36 18.37
CA ALA A 49 -12.47 9.43 18.87
C ALA A 49 -13.86 10.04 19.02
N GLU A 50 -13.95 11.33 19.35
CA GLU A 50 -15.26 12.02 19.44
C GLU A 50 -15.78 12.38 18.04
N LEU A 51 -14.91 12.79 17.15
CA LEU A 51 -15.28 13.13 15.76
C LEU A 51 -15.80 11.90 15.00
N TRP A 52 -15.17 10.73 15.18
CA TRP A 52 -15.50 9.49 14.52
C TRP A 52 -16.52 8.62 15.27
N ARG A 53 -16.96 9.05 16.44
CA ARG A 53 -18.00 8.35 17.22
C ARG A 53 -19.22 7.90 16.42
N PRO A 54 -19.74 8.69 15.45
CA PRO A 54 -20.86 8.25 14.61
C PRO A 54 -20.54 7.05 13.69
N TRP A 55 -19.28 6.80 13.42
CA TRP A 55 -18.83 5.67 12.60
C TRP A 55 -18.46 4.43 13.40
N LEU A 56 -18.12 4.61 14.70
CA LEU A 56 -17.70 3.53 15.58
C LEU A 56 -18.90 2.88 16.28
N ASP A 57 -18.88 1.54 16.36
CA ASP A 57 -19.81 0.80 17.22
C ASP A 57 -19.50 1.11 18.69
N ASN A 58 -20.53 1.11 19.53
CA ASN A 58 -20.36 1.42 20.97
C ASN A 58 -19.30 0.56 21.66
N ALA A 59 -19.15 -0.70 21.22
CA ALA A 59 -18.15 -1.62 21.75
C ALA A 59 -16.72 -1.27 21.33
N SER A 60 -16.54 -0.57 20.20
CA SER A 60 -15.24 -0.16 19.65
C SER A 60 -14.71 1.13 20.28
N ILE A 61 -15.58 2.01 20.79
CA ILE A 61 -15.20 3.32 21.33
C ILE A 61 -14.15 3.23 22.46
N PRO A 62 -14.28 2.36 23.48
CA PRO A 62 -13.27 2.27 24.54
C PRO A 62 -11.90 1.87 24.01
N LEU A 63 -11.85 0.91 23.08
CA LEU A 63 -10.61 0.41 22.50
C LEU A 63 -9.98 1.46 21.57
N PHE A 64 -10.80 2.15 20.77
CA PHE A 64 -10.33 3.26 19.94
C PHE A 64 -9.73 4.39 20.80
N ARG A 65 -10.35 4.75 21.94
CA ARG A 65 -9.79 5.75 22.86
C ARG A 65 -8.48 5.30 23.50
N ALA A 66 -8.31 4.01 23.75
CA ALA A 66 -7.11 3.47 24.40
C ALA A 66 -5.91 3.36 23.42
N GLY A 67 -6.15 3.03 22.15
CA GLY A 67 -5.05 2.75 21.22
C GLY A 67 -5.34 3.08 19.76
N ALA A 68 -6.51 3.66 19.43
CA ALA A 68 -6.97 3.97 18.09
C ALA A 68 -6.99 2.78 17.13
N PHE A 69 -7.25 1.58 17.66
CA PHE A 69 -7.49 0.36 16.90
C PHE A 69 -8.81 -0.30 17.34
N TYR A 70 -9.45 -1.05 16.45
CA TYR A 70 -10.74 -1.67 16.72
C TYR A 70 -11.10 -2.74 15.70
N SER A 71 -12.17 -3.51 15.99
CA SER A 71 -12.72 -4.44 14.99
C SER A 71 -14.24 -4.47 15.04
N GLU A 72 -14.87 -4.47 13.88
CA GLU A 72 -16.32 -4.44 13.72
C GLU A 72 -16.76 -5.43 12.63
N LYS A 73 -17.96 -5.96 12.77
CA LYS A 73 -18.57 -6.77 11.71
C LYS A 73 -18.94 -5.90 10.51
N LEU A 74 -18.83 -6.45 9.31
CA LEU A 74 -19.36 -5.78 8.14
C LEU A 74 -20.90 -5.69 8.21
N PRO A 75 -21.51 -4.57 7.76
CA PRO A 75 -22.93 -4.31 7.97
C PRO A 75 -23.85 -5.12 7.05
N SER A 76 -23.30 -5.79 6.03
CA SER A 76 -24.12 -6.54 5.06
C SER A 76 -24.80 -7.74 5.74
N PRO A 77 -26.12 -7.88 5.64
CA PRO A 77 -26.84 -9.01 6.22
C PRO A 77 -26.34 -10.35 5.64
N GLY A 78 -26.06 -11.29 6.54
CA GLY A 78 -25.60 -12.63 6.16
C GLY A 78 -24.10 -12.77 5.94
N THR A 79 -23.34 -11.67 5.83
CA THR A 79 -21.88 -11.75 5.71
C THR A 79 -21.24 -12.19 7.02
N ARG A 80 -20.23 -13.05 6.92
CA ARG A 80 -19.36 -13.44 8.04
C ARG A 80 -18.06 -12.62 8.03
N GLY A 81 -18.13 -11.41 7.52
CA GLY A 81 -17.01 -10.50 7.35
C GLY A 81 -16.78 -9.63 8.58
N ARG A 82 -15.50 -9.37 8.86
CA ARG A 82 -15.04 -8.46 9.90
C ARG A 82 -13.99 -7.51 9.36
N MET A 83 -14.11 -6.23 9.70
CA MET A 83 -13.05 -5.24 9.52
C MET A 83 -12.20 -5.16 10.79
N VAL A 84 -10.89 -5.29 10.66
CA VAL A 84 -9.90 -5.09 11.73
C VAL A 84 -9.07 -3.88 11.34
N VAL A 85 -9.20 -2.81 12.11
CA VAL A 85 -8.51 -1.54 11.87
C VAL A 85 -7.39 -1.39 12.88
N LEU A 86 -6.17 -1.22 12.38
CA LEU A 86 -4.94 -1.11 13.16
C LEU A 86 -4.48 0.34 13.25
N ASN A 87 -3.93 0.70 14.39
CA ASN A 87 -3.12 1.89 14.57
C ASN A 87 -1.64 1.56 14.32
N THR A 88 -1.22 1.60 13.08
CA THR A 88 0.15 1.25 12.71
C THR A 88 1.19 2.32 13.00
N ASN A 89 0.76 3.51 13.48
CA ASN A 89 1.67 4.52 14.01
C ASN A 89 2.43 4.02 15.24
N LEU A 90 1.85 3.07 15.99
CA LEU A 90 2.50 2.40 17.11
C LEU A 90 3.73 1.59 16.68
N TYR A 91 3.82 1.21 15.41
CA TYR A 91 4.89 0.38 14.85
C TYR A 91 5.91 1.16 14.02
N TYR A 92 5.65 2.47 13.81
CA TYR A 92 6.41 3.33 12.94
C TYR A 92 7.85 3.50 13.42
N ASP A 93 8.81 3.44 12.50
CA ASP A 93 10.25 3.53 12.80
C ASP A 93 10.67 4.90 13.37
N GLN A 94 9.89 5.94 13.10
CA GLN A 94 10.10 7.31 13.59
C GLN A 94 9.26 7.65 14.82
N ASN A 95 8.48 6.70 15.36
CA ASN A 95 7.77 6.91 16.61
C ASN A 95 8.67 6.51 17.80
N ASP A 96 9.31 7.48 18.40
CA ASP A 96 10.24 7.25 19.51
C ASP A 96 9.55 6.88 20.83
N GLU A 97 8.27 7.23 21.00
CA GLU A 97 7.49 6.89 22.19
C GLU A 97 7.32 5.37 22.36
N THR A 98 7.27 4.63 21.25
CA THR A 98 7.09 3.18 21.24
C THR A 98 8.37 2.38 21.02
N ALA A 99 9.52 3.06 20.88
CA ALA A 99 10.78 2.42 20.47
C ALA A 99 11.28 1.32 21.42
N GLY A 100 10.95 1.41 22.71
CA GLY A 100 11.36 0.45 23.74
C GLY A 100 10.27 -0.57 24.14
N GLU A 101 9.12 -0.54 23.50
CA GLU A 101 8.00 -1.40 23.82
C GLU A 101 8.03 -2.70 23.01
N GLU A 102 7.63 -3.82 23.63
CA GLU A 102 7.48 -5.08 22.90
C GLU A 102 6.12 -5.16 22.18
N ASP A 103 5.08 -4.61 22.79
CA ASP A 103 3.70 -4.62 22.27
C ASP A 103 3.01 -3.29 22.57
N PRO A 104 3.27 -2.25 21.76
CA PRO A 104 2.70 -0.93 21.98
C PRO A 104 1.17 -0.97 22.00
N GLY A 105 0.59 -0.46 23.10
CA GLY A 105 -0.85 -0.49 23.32
C GLY A 105 -1.46 -1.88 23.46
N GLY A 106 -0.66 -2.96 23.54
CA GLY A 106 -1.15 -4.34 23.55
C GLY A 106 -1.79 -4.77 22.22
N GLN A 107 -1.51 -4.04 21.13
CA GLN A 107 -2.22 -4.22 19.85
C GLN A 107 -1.90 -5.56 19.18
N PHE A 108 -0.68 -6.08 19.27
CA PHE A 108 -0.35 -7.38 18.69
C PHE A 108 -1.07 -8.52 19.38
N GLN A 109 -1.11 -8.51 20.71
CA GLN A 109 -1.87 -9.51 21.47
C GLN A 109 -3.35 -9.43 21.11
N TRP A 110 -3.92 -8.24 21.10
CA TRP A 110 -5.31 -8.01 20.71
C TRP A 110 -5.61 -8.48 19.29
N LEU A 111 -4.71 -8.20 18.33
CA LEU A 111 -4.85 -8.65 16.94
C LEU A 111 -4.88 -10.18 16.87
N GLU A 112 -3.96 -10.85 17.56
CA GLU A 112 -3.87 -12.31 17.57
C GLU A 112 -5.13 -12.94 18.19
N GLU A 113 -5.65 -12.38 19.29
CA GLU A 113 -6.90 -12.79 19.92
C GLU A 113 -8.10 -12.57 18.99
N THR A 114 -8.16 -11.43 18.32
CA THR A 114 -9.23 -11.08 17.36
C THR A 114 -9.25 -12.05 16.18
N LEU A 115 -8.10 -12.36 15.58
CA LEU A 115 -7.99 -13.32 14.48
C LEU A 115 -8.30 -14.75 14.92
N THR A 116 -7.90 -15.12 16.13
CA THR A 116 -8.26 -16.43 16.72
C THR A 116 -9.77 -16.55 16.92
N ASN A 117 -10.41 -15.50 17.41
CA ASN A 117 -11.86 -15.49 17.61
C ASN A 117 -12.62 -15.49 16.28
N ALA A 118 -12.14 -14.75 15.28
CA ALA A 118 -12.69 -14.80 13.93
C ALA A 118 -12.63 -16.21 13.34
N SER A 119 -11.48 -16.90 13.50
CA SER A 119 -11.33 -18.29 13.06
C SER A 119 -12.33 -19.24 13.72
N ARG A 120 -12.56 -19.08 15.03
CA ARG A 120 -13.54 -19.91 15.77
C ARG A 120 -14.99 -19.63 15.37
N ALA A 121 -15.26 -18.39 14.95
CA ALA A 121 -16.59 -17.94 14.52
C ALA A 121 -16.84 -18.17 13.02
N ASP A 122 -15.90 -18.75 12.30
CA ASP A 122 -15.96 -18.90 10.84
C ASP A 122 -16.17 -17.55 10.12
N GLU A 123 -15.49 -16.52 10.65
CA GLU A 123 -15.49 -15.16 10.08
C GLU A 123 -14.23 -14.95 9.21
N MET A 124 -14.38 -14.26 8.08
CA MET A 124 -13.26 -13.75 7.30
C MET A 124 -12.94 -12.31 7.68
N VAL A 125 -11.69 -11.90 7.53
CA VAL A 125 -11.20 -10.62 8.03
C VAL A 125 -10.53 -9.81 6.92
N TYR A 126 -10.88 -8.53 6.82
CA TYR A 126 -10.04 -7.50 6.20
C TYR A 126 -9.23 -6.78 7.28
N ILE A 127 -7.93 -6.61 7.05
CA ILE A 127 -7.08 -5.77 7.87
C ILE A 127 -6.88 -4.43 7.18
N VAL A 128 -7.10 -3.34 7.92
CA VAL A 128 -6.88 -1.97 7.45
C VAL A 128 -5.89 -1.29 8.38
N GLY A 129 -4.91 -0.62 7.81
CA GLY A 129 -3.94 0.19 8.55
C GLY A 129 -3.46 1.36 7.69
N HIS A 130 -2.72 2.28 8.28
CA HIS A 130 -2.12 3.40 7.54
C HIS A 130 -0.71 3.06 7.08
N ILE A 131 0.24 2.94 7.99
CA ILE A 131 1.65 2.63 7.68
C ILE A 131 1.78 1.12 7.41
N PRO A 132 2.33 0.68 6.27
CA PRO A 132 2.47 -0.73 5.96
C PRO A 132 3.76 -1.33 6.54
N PRO A 133 3.80 -2.64 6.80
CA PRO A 133 5.05 -3.38 6.96
C PRO A 133 5.83 -3.44 5.64
N GLY A 134 7.10 -3.83 5.71
CA GLY A 134 7.98 -3.94 4.55
C GLY A 134 8.69 -2.63 4.20
N LEU A 135 9.17 -2.55 2.97
CA LEU A 135 10.03 -1.46 2.51
C LEU A 135 9.35 -0.64 1.41
N PHE A 136 9.81 0.62 1.29
CA PHE A 136 9.30 1.54 0.29
C PHE A 136 10.00 1.33 -1.06
N GLU A 137 9.23 1.03 -2.09
CA GLU A 137 9.73 0.70 -3.43
C GLU A 137 10.44 1.87 -4.14
N LYS A 138 10.11 3.10 -3.81
CA LYS A 138 10.77 4.30 -4.37
C LYS A 138 12.11 4.64 -3.68
N LYS A 139 12.40 4.01 -2.53
CA LYS A 139 13.61 4.27 -1.77
C LYS A 139 14.17 2.96 -1.21
N ARG A 140 15.18 2.43 -1.88
CA ARG A 140 15.86 1.19 -1.49
C ARG A 140 16.31 1.23 -0.01
N GLY A 141 15.99 0.18 0.74
CA GLY A 141 16.36 0.05 2.15
C GLY A 141 15.61 0.99 3.11
N LYS A 142 14.46 1.61 2.70
CA LYS A 142 13.64 2.42 3.61
C LYS A 142 12.49 1.58 4.19
N PRO A 143 12.61 1.11 5.45
CA PRO A 143 11.52 0.50 6.18
C PRO A 143 10.57 1.56 6.76
N TRP A 144 9.37 1.13 7.15
CA TRP A 144 8.44 1.98 7.88
C TRP A 144 8.14 1.42 9.27
N PHE A 145 8.07 0.11 9.44
CA PHE A 145 8.02 -0.49 10.77
C PHE A 145 9.41 -0.62 11.37
N ARG A 146 9.52 -0.56 12.71
CA ARG A 146 10.70 -1.07 13.42
C ARG A 146 10.83 -2.57 13.15
N SER A 147 12.05 -3.07 13.04
CA SER A 147 12.35 -4.46 12.64
C SER A 147 11.58 -5.49 13.47
N GLY A 148 11.63 -5.39 14.81
CA GLY A 148 10.94 -6.32 15.69
C GLY A 148 9.41 -6.33 15.50
N PHE A 149 8.81 -5.16 15.21
CA PHE A 149 7.38 -5.07 14.95
C PHE A 149 7.03 -5.66 13.57
N ASN A 150 7.88 -5.43 12.56
CA ASN A 150 7.72 -6.05 11.25
C ASN A 150 7.72 -7.58 11.35
N GLU A 151 8.72 -8.14 12.02
CA GLU A 151 8.83 -9.59 12.24
C GLU A 151 7.63 -10.17 12.99
N ARG A 152 7.17 -9.48 14.06
CA ARG A 152 6.02 -9.92 14.85
C ARG A 152 4.72 -9.90 14.03
N TYR A 153 4.52 -8.83 13.24
CA TYR A 153 3.40 -8.74 12.32
C TYR A 153 3.39 -9.90 11.32
N LEU A 154 4.53 -10.19 10.68
CA LEU A 154 4.66 -11.28 9.72
C LEU A 154 4.33 -12.65 10.35
N LYS A 155 4.78 -12.92 11.58
CA LYS A 155 4.47 -14.16 12.31
C LYS A 155 2.96 -14.32 12.57
N ILE A 156 2.28 -13.22 12.95
CA ILE A 156 0.83 -13.22 13.15
C ILE A 156 0.11 -13.49 11.84
N LEU A 157 0.50 -12.80 10.76
CA LEU A 157 -0.06 -13.01 9.42
C LEU A 157 0.08 -14.46 8.96
N GLN A 158 1.27 -15.02 9.10
CA GLN A 158 1.55 -16.39 8.70
C GLN A 158 0.70 -17.40 9.48
N LYS A 159 0.57 -17.20 10.80
CA LYS A 159 -0.23 -18.06 11.68
C LYS A 159 -1.73 -18.01 11.33
N HIS A 160 -2.25 -16.85 11.00
CA HIS A 160 -3.68 -16.61 10.83
C HIS A 160 -4.11 -16.35 9.37
N HIS A 161 -3.25 -16.60 8.38
CA HIS A 161 -3.51 -16.28 6.97
C HIS A 161 -4.84 -16.83 6.42
N ARG A 162 -5.35 -17.94 6.97
CA ARG A 162 -6.58 -18.58 6.49
C ARG A 162 -7.85 -17.78 6.76
N VAL A 163 -7.82 -16.89 7.75
CA VAL A 163 -8.98 -16.03 8.09
C VAL A 163 -8.81 -14.61 7.55
N ILE A 164 -7.64 -14.26 7.01
CA ILE A 164 -7.37 -12.93 6.46
C ILE A 164 -7.59 -12.98 4.95
N ALA A 165 -8.67 -12.36 4.49
CA ALA A 165 -9.00 -12.32 3.06
C ALA A 165 -8.07 -11.40 2.27
N ALA A 166 -7.82 -10.19 2.79
CA ALA A 166 -6.89 -9.21 2.22
C ALA A 166 -6.51 -8.15 3.27
N GLN A 167 -5.53 -7.33 2.91
CA GLN A 167 -5.06 -6.21 3.73
C GLN A 167 -5.05 -4.94 2.89
N PHE A 168 -5.38 -3.79 3.49
CA PHE A 168 -5.44 -2.48 2.83
C PHE A 168 -4.67 -1.45 3.64
N PHE A 169 -3.68 -0.82 3.02
CA PHE A 169 -2.80 0.16 3.67
C PHE A 169 -2.59 1.38 2.77
N GLY A 170 -2.01 2.44 3.33
CA GLY A 170 -1.70 3.68 2.64
C GLY A 170 -0.25 4.13 2.84
N HIS A 171 -0.05 5.36 3.30
CA HIS A 171 1.24 5.97 3.68
C HIS A 171 2.24 6.19 2.55
N HIS A 172 2.34 5.28 1.60
CA HIS A 172 3.26 5.40 0.47
C HIS A 172 2.84 6.46 -0.56
N HIS A 173 1.55 6.81 -0.57
CA HIS A 173 0.91 7.63 -1.61
C HIS A 173 1.05 7.04 -3.03
N THR A 174 1.55 5.82 -3.14
CA THR A 174 1.73 5.09 -4.39
C THR A 174 0.69 3.96 -4.50
N ASP A 175 0.33 3.62 -5.73
CA ASP A 175 -0.43 2.40 -6.01
C ASP A 175 0.52 1.21 -6.06
N SER A 176 0.38 0.28 -5.12
CA SER A 176 1.28 -0.86 -5.02
C SER A 176 0.60 -2.04 -4.30
N PHE A 177 1.32 -3.13 -4.15
CA PHE A 177 0.89 -4.27 -3.35
C PHE A 177 2.08 -5.01 -2.74
N ARG A 178 1.83 -5.90 -1.77
CA ARG A 178 2.84 -6.74 -1.13
C ARG A 178 2.32 -8.16 -1.05
N MET A 179 3.21 -9.12 -1.32
CA MET A 179 2.91 -10.54 -1.25
C MET A 179 3.37 -11.14 0.07
N PHE A 180 2.61 -12.11 0.57
CA PHE A 180 2.97 -12.89 1.75
C PHE A 180 2.98 -14.37 1.39
N TYR A 181 3.99 -15.07 1.89
CA TYR A 181 4.23 -16.47 1.53
C TYR A 181 4.26 -17.36 2.76
N SER A 182 3.86 -18.62 2.58
CA SER A 182 4.08 -19.69 3.56
C SER A 182 5.56 -20.08 3.63
N ASP A 183 5.91 -20.89 4.60
CA ASP A 183 7.28 -21.47 4.71
C ASP A 183 7.69 -22.29 3.49
N THR A 184 6.72 -22.78 2.72
CA THR A 184 6.95 -23.52 1.48
C THR A 184 6.98 -22.63 0.23
N GLY A 185 6.90 -21.29 0.38
CA GLY A 185 6.92 -20.34 -0.72
C GLY A 185 5.60 -20.20 -1.48
N SER A 186 4.50 -20.77 -0.97
CA SER A 186 3.19 -20.58 -1.59
C SER A 186 2.59 -19.22 -1.22
N PRO A 187 1.98 -18.46 -2.15
CA PRO A 187 1.32 -17.19 -1.85
C PRO A 187 0.10 -17.43 -0.95
N ILE A 188 0.08 -16.80 0.22
CA ILE A 188 -0.96 -17.01 1.24
C ILE A 188 -1.81 -15.78 1.50
N ASN A 189 -1.30 -14.58 1.21
CA ASN A 189 -2.04 -13.34 1.39
C ASN A 189 -1.47 -12.23 0.51
N VAL A 190 -2.23 -11.17 0.36
CA VAL A 190 -1.85 -9.95 -0.35
C VAL A 190 -2.26 -8.72 0.46
N MET A 191 -1.43 -7.71 0.43
CA MET A 191 -1.72 -6.37 0.94
C MET A 191 -1.73 -5.40 -0.23
N PHE A 192 -2.82 -4.65 -0.37
CA PHE A 192 -2.95 -3.57 -1.34
C PHE A 192 -2.59 -2.25 -0.68
N LEU A 193 -1.75 -1.47 -1.34
CA LEU A 193 -1.39 -0.11 -0.97
C LEU A 193 -2.17 0.86 -1.83
N ALA A 194 -2.99 1.69 -1.19
CA ALA A 194 -3.81 2.66 -1.90
C ALA A 194 -3.00 3.91 -2.24
N PRO A 195 -3.18 4.48 -3.44
CA PRO A 195 -2.71 5.82 -3.73
C PRO A 195 -3.42 6.85 -2.85
N ALA A 196 -2.86 8.05 -2.74
CA ALA A 196 -3.46 9.12 -1.94
C ALA A 196 -4.56 9.86 -2.70
N VAL A 197 -5.62 10.26 -1.98
CA VAL A 197 -6.66 11.15 -2.52
C VAL A 197 -6.17 12.60 -2.65
N THR A 198 -5.05 12.93 -2.02
CA THR A 198 -4.43 14.25 -2.08
C THR A 198 -3.21 14.24 -3.01
N PRO A 199 -2.95 15.32 -3.76
CA PRO A 199 -1.73 15.45 -4.53
C PRO A 199 -0.52 15.44 -3.60
N TRP A 200 0.51 14.70 -3.98
CA TRP A 200 1.70 14.57 -3.14
C TRP A 200 2.98 14.57 -3.98
N LYS A 201 4.05 15.07 -3.38
CA LYS A 201 5.40 14.97 -3.91
C LYS A 201 6.34 14.62 -2.77
N THR A 202 7.05 13.51 -2.88
CA THR A 202 8.00 13.09 -1.85
C THR A 202 9.16 14.08 -1.69
N THR A 203 9.54 14.28 -0.43
CA THR A 203 10.75 15.02 -0.05
C THR A 203 11.90 14.10 0.36
N LEU A 204 11.73 12.79 0.25
CA LEU A 204 12.77 11.81 0.60
C LEU A 204 14.00 11.99 -0.28
N PRO A 205 15.20 12.13 0.30
CA PRO A 205 16.43 12.30 -0.46
C PRO A 205 16.69 11.12 -1.41
N GLY A 206 17.01 11.43 -2.66
CA GLY A 206 17.35 10.45 -3.70
C GLY A 206 16.13 9.79 -4.38
N VAL A 207 14.91 10.26 -4.13
CA VAL A 207 13.74 9.92 -4.92
C VAL A 207 13.52 10.98 -5.99
N ASN A 208 13.67 10.58 -7.24
CA ASN A 208 13.36 11.42 -8.39
C ASN A 208 11.92 11.11 -8.87
N ASN A 209 11.26 12.11 -9.48
CA ASN A 209 9.89 11.97 -10.00
C ASN A 209 8.88 11.38 -8.97
N GLY A 210 9.07 11.68 -7.70
CA GLY A 210 8.25 11.14 -6.61
C GLY A 210 6.93 11.87 -6.39
N ALA A 211 6.36 12.52 -7.41
CA ALA A 211 5.02 13.08 -7.34
C ALA A 211 3.99 12.09 -7.89
N ASN A 212 2.75 12.20 -7.38
CA ASN A 212 1.64 11.34 -7.78
C ASN A 212 0.40 12.19 -8.02
N ASN A 213 -0.44 11.78 -8.97
CA ASN A 213 -1.79 12.33 -9.08
C ASN A 213 -2.68 11.81 -7.94
N PRO A 214 -3.73 12.54 -7.53
CA PRO A 214 -4.74 12.04 -6.63
C PRO A 214 -5.49 10.85 -7.21
N ALA A 215 -5.77 9.84 -6.39
CA ALA A 215 -6.60 8.73 -6.80
C ALA A 215 -7.45 8.18 -5.66
N ILE A 216 -8.55 7.52 -6.04
CA ILE A 216 -9.43 6.74 -5.17
C ILE A 216 -9.61 5.36 -5.78
N ARG A 217 -10.02 4.39 -4.97
CA ARG A 217 -10.19 3.01 -5.41
C ARG A 217 -11.54 2.45 -5.02
N VAL A 218 -12.21 1.82 -5.96
CA VAL A 218 -13.41 1.01 -5.74
C VAL A 218 -13.00 -0.45 -5.75
N ILE A 219 -13.45 -1.21 -4.77
CA ILE A 219 -13.12 -2.63 -4.59
C ILE A 219 -14.41 -3.43 -4.65
N ASP A 220 -14.48 -4.34 -5.62
CA ASP A 220 -15.53 -5.34 -5.71
C ASP A 220 -15.09 -6.58 -4.94
N TYR A 221 -15.95 -7.10 -4.07
CA TYR A 221 -15.63 -8.26 -3.25
C TYR A 221 -16.82 -9.23 -3.15
N ASP A 222 -16.49 -10.48 -2.90
CA ASP A 222 -17.48 -11.52 -2.60
C ASP A 222 -17.93 -11.39 -1.13
N PRO A 223 -19.23 -11.18 -0.85
CA PRO A 223 -19.70 -10.92 0.52
C PRO A 223 -19.61 -12.13 1.45
N ASP A 224 -19.53 -13.35 0.91
CA ASP A 224 -19.47 -14.57 1.71
C ASP A 224 -18.04 -14.92 2.12
N THR A 225 -17.08 -14.69 1.21
CA THR A 225 -15.66 -15.07 1.38
C THR A 225 -14.75 -13.89 1.64
N LEU A 226 -15.21 -12.67 1.42
CA LEU A 226 -14.42 -11.43 1.38
C LEU A 226 -13.30 -11.45 0.33
N GLN A 227 -13.32 -12.36 -0.62
CA GLN A 227 -12.34 -12.35 -1.70
C GLN A 227 -12.49 -11.07 -2.53
N VAL A 228 -11.38 -10.37 -2.77
CA VAL A 228 -11.34 -9.25 -3.72
C VAL A 228 -11.56 -9.81 -5.12
N LEU A 229 -12.65 -9.43 -5.76
CA LEU A 229 -13.00 -9.85 -7.11
C LEU A 229 -12.35 -8.95 -8.15
N ASP A 230 -12.39 -7.62 -7.91
CA ASP A 230 -11.75 -6.64 -8.78
C ASP A 230 -11.45 -5.35 -8.04
N MET A 231 -10.62 -4.49 -8.63
CA MET A 231 -10.34 -3.14 -8.16
C MET A 231 -10.29 -2.18 -9.33
N VAL A 232 -10.98 -1.05 -9.20
CA VAL A 232 -10.95 0.03 -10.18
C VAL A 232 -10.34 1.26 -9.53
N THR A 233 -9.26 1.77 -10.10
CA THR A 233 -8.63 3.01 -9.66
C THR A 233 -9.13 4.17 -10.53
N TYR A 234 -9.61 5.23 -9.88
CA TYR A 234 -9.97 6.50 -10.52
C TYR A 234 -9.00 7.57 -10.09
N TYR A 235 -8.58 8.41 -11.00
CA TYR A 235 -7.60 9.47 -10.74
C TYR A 235 -8.02 10.82 -11.28
N LEU A 236 -7.41 11.86 -10.75
CA LEU A 236 -7.52 13.22 -11.25
C LEU A 236 -6.20 13.64 -11.88
N ASN A 237 -6.20 13.87 -13.19
CA ASN A 237 -5.02 14.39 -13.90
C ASN A 237 -4.77 15.86 -13.54
N LEU A 238 -3.84 16.09 -12.59
CA LEU A 238 -3.54 17.44 -12.09
C LEU A 238 -2.93 18.36 -13.14
N THR A 239 -2.17 17.83 -14.06
CA THR A 239 -1.61 18.63 -15.15
C THR A 239 -2.73 19.21 -16.00
N ARG A 240 -3.70 18.39 -16.40
CA ARG A 240 -4.87 18.81 -17.14
C ARG A 240 -5.75 19.76 -16.32
N ALA A 241 -6.03 19.42 -15.05
CA ALA A 241 -6.83 20.25 -14.16
C ALA A 241 -6.24 21.67 -13.99
N ASN A 242 -4.93 21.77 -13.81
CA ASN A 242 -4.25 23.06 -13.67
C ASN A 242 -4.24 23.87 -14.98
N MET A 243 -4.17 23.22 -16.14
CA MET A 243 -4.29 23.89 -17.45
C MET A 243 -5.70 24.47 -17.62
N MET A 244 -6.75 23.70 -17.34
CA MET A 244 -8.15 24.16 -17.43
C MET A 244 -8.42 25.33 -16.49
N ALA A 245 -7.95 25.28 -15.25
CA ALA A 245 -8.08 26.38 -14.29
C ALA A 245 -7.43 27.70 -14.79
N SER A 246 -6.43 27.62 -15.65
CA SER A 246 -5.76 28.80 -16.24
C SER A 246 -6.49 29.41 -17.44
N THR A 247 -7.41 28.67 -18.05
CA THR A 247 -8.13 29.10 -19.29
C THR A 247 -9.49 29.69 -19.06
N TRP A 248 -9.96 29.83 -17.80
CA TRP A 248 -11.30 30.31 -17.44
C TRP A 248 -12.43 29.47 -18.03
N GLU A 249 -12.18 28.23 -18.36
CA GLU A 249 -13.22 27.29 -18.78
C GLU A 249 -14.06 26.89 -17.56
N GLU A 250 -15.39 26.89 -17.70
CA GLU A 250 -16.34 26.53 -16.64
C GLU A 250 -16.40 25.01 -16.38
N GLU A 251 -15.63 24.19 -17.13
CA GLU A 251 -15.57 22.77 -16.92
C GLU A 251 -14.68 22.41 -15.73
N PHE A 252 -15.23 21.69 -14.76
CA PHE A 252 -14.46 21.10 -13.68
C PHE A 252 -13.69 19.88 -14.20
N PRO A 253 -12.44 19.68 -13.78
CA PRO A 253 -11.69 18.48 -14.13
C PRO A 253 -12.42 17.23 -13.59
N ALA A 254 -12.65 16.26 -14.47
CA ALA A 254 -13.32 15.02 -14.13
C ALA A 254 -12.34 13.98 -13.58
N TRP A 255 -12.80 13.17 -12.65
CA TRP A 255 -12.12 11.94 -12.29
C TRP A 255 -12.27 10.95 -13.45
N GLU A 256 -11.16 10.28 -13.80
CA GLU A 256 -11.07 9.34 -14.92
C GLU A 256 -10.72 7.94 -14.38
N GLU A 257 -11.24 6.89 -14.99
CA GLU A 257 -10.77 5.54 -14.71
C GLU A 257 -9.32 5.40 -15.17
N GLU A 258 -8.43 5.05 -14.25
CA GLU A 258 -7.03 4.79 -14.56
C GLU A 258 -6.85 3.38 -15.11
N TYR A 259 -7.33 2.41 -14.35
CA TYR A 259 -7.31 1.01 -14.74
C TYR A 259 -8.25 0.16 -13.86
N ARG A 260 -8.56 -1.01 -14.38
CA ARG A 260 -9.21 -2.12 -13.70
C ARG A 260 -8.20 -3.25 -13.54
N LEU A 261 -8.03 -3.77 -12.33
CA LEU A 261 -6.99 -4.75 -12.01
C LEU A 261 -7.04 -5.99 -12.92
N THR A 262 -8.21 -6.60 -13.04
CA THR A 262 -8.37 -7.85 -13.79
C THR A 262 -8.10 -7.69 -15.28
N GLU A 263 -8.46 -6.55 -15.85
CA GLU A 263 -8.23 -6.23 -17.25
C GLU A 263 -6.77 -5.85 -17.52
N ALA A 264 -6.22 -4.93 -16.71
CA ALA A 264 -4.86 -4.40 -16.90
C ALA A 264 -3.80 -5.49 -16.78
N PHE A 265 -3.95 -6.40 -15.83
CA PHE A 265 -3.00 -7.48 -15.59
C PHE A 265 -3.50 -8.85 -16.05
N GLN A 266 -4.65 -8.93 -16.72
CA GLN A 266 -5.24 -10.16 -17.28
C GLN A 266 -5.30 -11.29 -16.24
N VAL A 267 -5.71 -10.99 -15.02
CA VAL A 267 -5.89 -11.93 -13.93
C VAL A 267 -7.37 -12.10 -13.62
N ARG A 268 -7.71 -13.16 -12.90
CA ARG A 268 -9.10 -13.52 -12.63
C ARG A 268 -9.73 -12.65 -11.54
N ASP A 269 -8.95 -12.29 -10.53
CA ASP A 269 -9.41 -11.64 -9.30
C ASP A 269 -8.21 -11.02 -8.54
N GLY A 270 -8.46 -10.44 -7.36
CA GLY A 270 -7.42 -9.91 -6.46
C GLY A 270 -6.90 -10.92 -5.42
N SER A 271 -7.08 -12.23 -5.60
CA SER A 271 -6.56 -13.24 -4.68
C SER A 271 -5.02 -13.27 -4.66
N ALA A 272 -4.44 -13.81 -3.60
CA ALA A 272 -2.99 -13.96 -3.48
C ALA A 272 -2.38 -14.74 -4.68
N ARG A 273 -3.09 -15.73 -5.21
CA ARG A 273 -2.66 -16.49 -6.40
C ARG A 273 -2.64 -15.62 -7.66
N SER A 274 -3.69 -14.84 -7.89
CA SER A 274 -3.75 -13.94 -9.04
C SER A 274 -2.71 -12.82 -8.92
N MET A 275 -2.50 -12.27 -7.73
CA MET A 275 -1.49 -11.25 -7.51
C MET A 275 -0.06 -11.78 -7.61
N GLN A 276 0.17 -13.07 -7.34
CA GLN A 276 1.43 -13.74 -7.67
C GLN A 276 1.67 -13.73 -9.19
N THR A 277 0.65 -14.01 -9.99
CA THR A 277 0.74 -13.92 -11.46
C THR A 277 1.02 -12.47 -11.93
N VAL A 278 0.44 -11.46 -11.26
CA VAL A 278 0.76 -10.04 -11.53
C VAL A 278 2.24 -9.78 -11.28
N LEU A 279 2.77 -10.21 -10.13
CA LEU A 279 4.19 -10.07 -9.79
C LEU A 279 5.12 -10.76 -10.80
N GLU A 280 4.77 -11.97 -11.24
CA GLU A 280 5.52 -12.71 -12.27
C GLU A 280 5.56 -11.94 -13.59
N ARG A 281 4.42 -11.39 -14.04
CA ARG A 281 4.35 -10.54 -15.24
C ARG A 281 5.19 -9.28 -15.12
N ILE A 282 5.09 -8.56 -14.01
CA ILE A 282 5.93 -7.39 -13.73
C ILE A 282 7.42 -7.76 -13.74
N SER A 283 7.76 -8.93 -13.24
CA SER A 283 9.14 -9.41 -13.16
C SER A 283 9.74 -9.80 -14.51
N GLU A 284 8.94 -10.35 -15.43
CA GLU A 284 9.40 -11.02 -16.65
C GLU A 284 9.11 -10.23 -17.92
N ASP A 285 8.07 -9.40 -17.95
CA ASP A 285 7.61 -8.69 -19.14
C ASP A 285 7.78 -7.18 -18.97
N PRO A 286 8.63 -6.53 -19.80
CA PRO A 286 8.84 -5.08 -19.79
C PRO A 286 7.57 -4.25 -19.97
N HIS A 287 6.56 -4.79 -20.69
CA HIS A 287 5.29 -4.10 -20.89
C HIS A 287 4.53 -3.98 -19.56
N TYR A 288 4.36 -5.09 -18.82
CA TYR A 288 3.68 -5.06 -17.52
C TYR A 288 4.49 -4.30 -16.46
N LEU A 289 5.82 -4.34 -16.55
CA LEU A 289 6.69 -3.53 -15.68
C LEU A 289 6.46 -2.04 -15.90
N GLN A 290 6.46 -1.58 -17.16
CA GLN A 290 6.22 -0.18 -17.48
C GLN A 290 4.81 0.25 -17.07
N GLN A 291 3.81 -0.57 -17.34
CA GLN A 291 2.42 -0.33 -16.94
C GLN A 291 2.29 -0.20 -15.41
N TYR A 292 2.91 -1.10 -14.65
CA TYR A 292 2.95 -1.01 -13.20
C TYR A 292 3.66 0.26 -12.71
N HIS A 293 4.77 0.64 -13.33
CA HIS A 293 5.50 1.86 -13.02
C HIS A 293 4.64 3.12 -13.18
N GLU A 294 3.87 3.19 -14.25
CA GLU A 294 2.94 4.29 -14.50
C GLU A 294 1.80 4.32 -13.48
N PHE A 295 1.19 3.18 -13.18
CA PHE A 295 0.14 3.07 -12.16
C PHE A 295 0.65 3.38 -10.76
N ASN A 296 1.87 2.96 -10.42
CA ASN A 296 2.47 3.22 -9.12
C ASN A 296 2.53 4.73 -8.77
N SER A 297 2.70 5.59 -9.76
CA SER A 297 2.67 7.05 -9.63
C SER A 297 1.34 7.69 -10.02
N VAL A 298 0.32 6.87 -10.28
CA VAL A 298 -0.98 7.33 -10.78
C VAL A 298 -0.79 8.18 -12.05
N ARG A 299 -0.13 7.63 -13.04
CA ARG A 299 0.19 8.25 -14.36
C ARG A 299 0.91 9.61 -14.29
N TYR A 300 1.62 9.88 -13.20
CA TYR A 300 2.45 11.08 -13.11
C TYR A 300 3.85 10.85 -13.69
N ASP A 301 4.51 9.76 -13.33
CA ASP A 301 5.83 9.39 -13.83
C ASP A 301 5.70 8.41 -15.00
N LEU A 302 5.93 8.93 -16.20
CA LEU A 302 5.88 8.18 -17.46
C LEU A 302 7.28 7.86 -18.00
N THR A 303 8.32 8.02 -17.18
CA THR A 303 9.69 7.69 -17.60
C THR A 303 9.87 6.18 -17.74
N PRO A 304 10.80 5.70 -18.59
CA PRO A 304 11.06 4.28 -18.72
C PRO A 304 11.53 3.65 -17.40
N CYS A 305 10.94 2.54 -17.02
CA CYS A 305 11.38 1.72 -15.90
C CYS A 305 12.39 0.67 -16.37
N GLU A 306 13.67 0.90 -16.08
CA GLU A 306 14.76 0.02 -16.45
C GLU A 306 15.07 -1.02 -15.36
N GLU A 307 16.14 -1.81 -15.55
CA GLU A 307 16.51 -2.94 -14.70
C GLU A 307 16.61 -2.61 -13.21
N ALA A 308 17.19 -1.46 -12.83
CA ALA A 308 17.28 -1.05 -11.42
C ALA A 308 15.90 -0.79 -10.81
N CYS A 309 15.03 -0.15 -11.56
CA CYS A 309 13.64 0.10 -11.21
C CYS A 309 12.86 -1.22 -11.06
N ARG A 310 13.05 -2.19 -11.97
CA ARG A 310 12.47 -3.52 -11.89
C ARG A 310 12.86 -4.23 -10.59
N VAL A 311 14.15 -4.24 -10.24
CA VAL A 311 14.64 -4.86 -9.02
C VAL A 311 13.99 -4.24 -7.79
N ASP A 312 13.90 -2.90 -7.74
CA ASP A 312 13.31 -2.19 -6.61
C ASP A 312 11.83 -2.52 -6.42
N TYR A 313 11.04 -2.55 -7.48
CA TYR A 313 9.64 -2.93 -7.43
C TYR A 313 9.44 -4.41 -7.08
N VAL A 314 10.10 -5.31 -7.81
CA VAL A 314 9.90 -6.75 -7.63
C VAL A 314 10.31 -7.20 -6.23
N CYS A 315 11.45 -6.73 -5.71
CA CYS A 315 11.88 -7.09 -4.36
C CYS A 315 10.98 -6.50 -3.28
N ALA A 316 10.53 -5.24 -3.41
CA ALA A 316 9.63 -4.64 -2.44
C ALA A 316 8.23 -5.30 -2.42
N ILE A 317 7.71 -5.72 -3.58
CA ILE A 317 6.45 -6.44 -3.67
C ILE A 317 6.57 -7.85 -3.07
N ARG A 318 7.64 -8.56 -3.43
CA ARG A 318 7.85 -9.97 -3.06
C ARG A 318 8.19 -10.15 -1.59
N GLU A 319 9.04 -9.29 -1.03
CA GLU A 319 9.66 -9.52 0.27
C GLU A 319 9.31 -8.41 1.28
N VAL A 320 8.42 -8.73 2.20
CA VAL A 320 8.05 -7.86 3.33
C VAL A 320 9.03 -8.02 4.50
N ASP A 321 9.72 -9.17 4.60
CA ASP A 321 10.81 -9.41 5.53
C ASP A 321 12.07 -8.64 5.08
N PHE A 322 12.69 -7.89 5.99
CA PHE A 322 13.81 -7.00 5.65
C PHE A 322 15.07 -7.78 5.21
N THR A 323 15.34 -8.93 5.83
CA THR A 323 16.49 -9.76 5.48
C THR A 323 16.32 -10.38 4.09
N LYS A 324 15.14 -10.92 3.82
CA LYS A 324 14.81 -11.50 2.50
C LYS A 324 14.79 -10.44 1.39
N TYR A 325 14.33 -9.23 1.70
CA TYR A 325 14.41 -8.11 0.76
C TYR A 325 15.86 -7.77 0.40
N ASP A 326 16.75 -7.68 1.38
CA ASP A 326 18.18 -7.41 1.15
C ASP A 326 18.82 -8.51 0.31
N GLU A 327 18.46 -9.77 0.54
CA GLU A 327 18.92 -10.91 -0.26
C GLU A 327 18.39 -10.82 -1.70
N CYS A 328 17.11 -10.50 -1.89
CA CYS A 328 16.49 -10.30 -3.19
C CYS A 328 17.23 -9.24 -4.01
N VAL A 329 17.45 -8.07 -3.43
CA VAL A 329 18.15 -6.97 -4.10
C VAL A 329 19.59 -7.34 -4.47
N LYS A 330 20.33 -7.98 -3.57
CA LYS A 330 21.70 -8.44 -3.82
C LYS A 330 21.78 -9.45 -4.96
N THR A 331 20.92 -10.46 -4.92
CA THR A 331 20.89 -11.54 -5.92
C THR A 331 20.50 -11.01 -7.29
N SER A 332 19.47 -10.20 -7.38
CA SER A 332 18.99 -9.61 -8.65
C SER A 332 20.02 -8.67 -9.26
N SER A 333 20.68 -7.83 -8.45
CA SER A 333 21.71 -6.90 -8.93
C SER A 333 22.97 -7.66 -9.42
N SER A 334 23.32 -8.77 -8.79
CA SER A 334 24.46 -9.59 -9.19
C SER A 334 24.21 -10.32 -10.52
N ALA A 335 23.00 -10.83 -10.74
CA ALA A 335 22.62 -11.49 -11.99
C ALA A 335 22.72 -10.53 -13.19
N SER A 336 22.25 -9.30 -13.03
CA SER A 336 22.34 -8.25 -14.06
C SER A 336 23.79 -7.90 -14.40
N ALA A 337 24.67 -7.83 -13.42
CA ALA A 337 26.09 -7.55 -13.63
C ALA A 337 26.80 -8.68 -14.42
N VAL A 338 26.49 -9.94 -14.11
CA VAL A 338 27.05 -11.10 -14.81
C VAL A 338 26.61 -11.14 -16.26
N ILE A 339 25.33 -10.91 -16.55
CA ILE A 339 24.81 -10.87 -17.93
C ILE A 339 25.49 -9.76 -18.74
N SER A 340 25.67 -8.57 -18.16
CA SER A 340 26.35 -7.46 -18.83
C SER A 340 27.80 -7.78 -19.16
N VAL A 341 28.52 -8.46 -18.29
CA VAL A 341 29.90 -8.89 -18.52
C VAL A 341 29.97 -9.92 -19.65
N TRP A 342 29.05 -10.90 -19.68
CA TRP A 342 29.01 -11.90 -20.75
C TRP A 342 28.66 -11.29 -22.10
N LEU A 343 27.74 -10.33 -22.17
CA LEU A 343 27.40 -9.59 -23.38
C LEU A 343 28.60 -8.80 -23.91
N LEU A 344 29.36 -8.14 -23.03
CA LEU A 344 30.58 -7.41 -23.42
C LEU A 344 31.65 -8.36 -23.96
N PHE A 345 31.84 -9.53 -23.33
CA PHE A 345 32.77 -10.56 -23.81
C PHE A 345 32.35 -11.09 -25.18
N PHE A 346 31.06 -11.32 -25.39
CA PHE A 346 30.53 -11.82 -26.66
C PHE A 346 30.67 -10.80 -27.79
N CYS A 347 30.41 -9.52 -27.51
CA CYS A 347 30.62 -8.43 -28.45
C CYS A 347 32.10 -8.24 -28.81
N LEU A 348 33.01 -8.37 -27.85
CA LEU A 348 34.45 -8.33 -28.08
C LEU A 348 34.93 -9.50 -28.97
N LEU A 349 34.43 -10.71 -28.73
CA LEU A 349 34.73 -11.88 -29.55
C LEU A 349 34.22 -11.75 -30.99
N LEU A 350 33.00 -11.21 -31.18
CA LEU A 350 32.44 -10.95 -32.50
C LEU A 350 33.20 -9.84 -33.23
N GLY A 351 33.67 -8.82 -32.53
CA GLY A 351 34.51 -7.76 -33.07
C GLY A 351 35.88 -8.24 -33.54
N LEU A 352 36.45 -9.25 -32.87
CA LEU A 352 37.72 -9.87 -33.28
C LEU A 352 37.59 -10.85 -34.47
N LEU A 353 36.36 -11.34 -34.74
CA LEU A 353 36.06 -12.24 -35.87
C LEU A 353 35.61 -11.49 -37.14
N SER A 354 35.47 -10.17 -37.12
CA SER A 354 35.16 -9.41 -38.31
C SER A 354 36.39 -9.38 -39.24
N PRO A 355 36.32 -9.89 -40.50
CA PRO A 355 37.44 -9.88 -41.40
C PRO A 355 37.83 -8.44 -41.75
N GLN A 356 39.07 -8.07 -41.41
CA GLN A 356 39.66 -6.84 -41.95
C GLN A 356 39.59 -6.90 -43.47
N ARG A 357 38.74 -6.12 -44.11
CA ARG A 357 38.86 -5.85 -45.52
C ARG A 357 40.11 -4.98 -45.70
N VAL A 358 41.19 -5.64 -46.12
CA VAL A 358 42.37 -4.94 -46.67
C VAL A 358 41.94 -4.36 -48.00
N LEU A 359 42.03 -3.05 -48.14
CA LEU A 359 41.95 -2.34 -49.39
C LEU A 359 43.27 -2.45 -50.16
#